data_d397a72711c069d7b129851560fbf0de
#
_entry.id   d397a72711c069d7b129851560fbf0de
#
_cell.length_a   1.000
_cell.length_b   1.000
_cell.length_c   1.000
_cell.angle_alpha   90.00
_cell.angle_beta   90.00
_cell.angle_gamma   90.00
#
_symmetry.space_group_name_H-M   'P 1'
#
loop_
_entity.id
_entity.type
_entity.pdbx_description
1 polymer ?
#
loop_
_entity_poly.entity_id
_entity_poly.type
_entity_poly.pdbx_seq_one_letter_code
_entity_poly.pdbx_strand_id
1 'polypeptide(L)'
;MTYSQADITVPYAVANFAEIRHKGYYYVDKTNYIPLLERYKAPVFLRPRRFGKSLLVSMLAHYYDRNMATQFKELFGGTWIGEHPTNEHNKYLVVRYDFSTTSVASKKEDIEKNFNAVNCSPLRTLVERNRDLFGDFRFREDGNASNMLVEVCEFISSHNLPPLYILIDEYDNFTNQLLVVFKDSLYQDLTTGESFLRTFFKVIKAGIGEGTIRTCFCTGVLPVTMDDLTSGYNIAEMLTLKPEFTNLLGFTHEEAAQYLKYVINKYGPQASFEELWTLILNNYDGYHFLPNAEPLFNSTILTYFLKNFAELKGGIPTEMVDENLRTDTSWIRRLTITLDNAKEMLDSLLMDGELYYSQADLRSKFNKQKFFSPEFYPISLYYLGMTTLKDNYKMALPNLTTKSVYMSYYNELNSISDNARKFVPAYEAFARDRELEPLFHNYVKEYLGQLPAQAFDKMNENFIRCSFFELLSRYLSNCYTFAIEQNLPSGRADLVLTGIPGTSFHNDCRIIEFKYFKSRDAGIVDQLEEAHLEDAQQVKAYAADMQKAYPHYQIKAYVAYIAGNKACKIFKENSND
;
A
#
# COMPACT_ATOMS: atom_id res chain seq x y z
N MET A 1 6.60 -21.39 25.94
CA MET A 1 5.46 -21.99 25.22
C MET A 1 5.44 -21.36 23.83
N THR A 2 5.43 -22.15 22.78
CA THR A 2 5.20 -21.66 21.41
C THR A 2 3.69 -21.61 21.22
N TYR A 3 3.14 -20.45 20.80
CA TYR A 3 1.75 -20.41 20.35
C TYR A 3 1.63 -21.31 19.12
N SER A 4 0.60 -22.18 19.08
CA SER A 4 0.27 -22.85 17.84
C SER A 4 -0.27 -21.79 16.85
N GLN A 5 -0.19 -22.04 15.56
CA GLN A 5 -0.74 -21.15 14.55
C GLN A 5 -2.26 -20.90 14.74
N ALA A 6 -2.94 -21.81 15.43
CA ALA A 6 -4.35 -21.71 15.83
C ALA A 6 -4.63 -20.66 16.92
N ASP A 7 -3.61 -20.25 17.68
CA ASP A 7 -3.76 -19.27 18.78
C ASP A 7 -3.61 -17.83 18.32
N ILE A 8 -3.16 -17.60 17.08
CA ILE A 8 -2.94 -16.26 16.53
C ILE A 8 -4.23 -15.75 15.91
N THR A 9 -4.78 -14.68 16.50
CA THR A 9 -6.03 -14.05 16.06
C THR A 9 -5.83 -12.82 15.18
N VAL A 10 -4.68 -12.69 14.54
CA VAL A 10 -4.34 -11.64 13.59
C VAL A 10 -4.52 -12.17 12.16
N PRO A 11 -5.54 -11.70 11.40
CA PRO A 11 -5.95 -12.28 10.11
C PRO A 11 -5.11 -11.74 8.93
N TYR A 12 -3.81 -12.02 8.90
CA TYR A 12 -3.00 -11.66 7.75
C TYR A 12 -3.40 -12.47 6.51
N ALA A 13 -3.60 -11.78 5.39
CA ALA A 13 -4.00 -12.35 4.09
C ALA A 13 -5.36 -13.07 4.08
N VAL A 14 -6.23 -12.81 5.06
CA VAL A 14 -7.59 -13.36 5.11
C VAL A 14 -8.57 -12.36 4.50
N ALA A 15 -9.15 -12.69 3.34
CA ALA A 15 -10.14 -11.87 2.64
C ALA A 15 -11.59 -12.41 2.78
N ASN A 16 -11.79 -13.47 3.53
CA ASN A 16 -13.12 -14.06 3.77
C ASN A 16 -13.68 -13.53 5.09
N PHE A 17 -14.74 -12.71 5.00
CA PHE A 17 -15.39 -12.11 6.16
C PHE A 17 -15.97 -13.17 7.13
N ALA A 18 -16.63 -14.20 6.61
CA ALA A 18 -17.18 -15.26 7.45
C ALA A 18 -16.08 -16.01 8.21
N GLU A 19 -14.93 -16.28 7.57
CA GLU A 19 -13.78 -16.89 8.23
C GLU A 19 -13.27 -16.03 9.40
N ILE A 20 -13.16 -14.71 9.19
CA ILE A 20 -12.74 -13.78 10.25
C ILE A 20 -13.69 -13.87 11.45
N ARG A 21 -15.00 -13.88 11.20
CA ARG A 21 -16.01 -13.90 12.26
C ARG A 21 -16.06 -15.25 12.98
N HIS A 22 -16.06 -16.36 12.24
CA HIS A 22 -16.15 -17.72 12.81
C HIS A 22 -14.90 -18.10 13.63
N LYS A 23 -13.70 -17.66 13.18
CA LYS A 23 -12.45 -17.93 13.90
C LYS A 23 -12.16 -16.93 15.02
N GLY A 24 -13.00 -15.91 15.21
CA GLY A 24 -12.79 -14.88 16.22
C GLY A 24 -11.51 -14.06 16.00
N TYR A 25 -11.13 -13.85 14.74
CA TYR A 25 -10.03 -12.96 14.39
C TYR A 25 -10.37 -11.52 14.73
N TYR A 26 -9.34 -10.71 14.99
CA TYR A 26 -9.54 -9.28 15.20
C TYR A 26 -10.06 -8.64 13.90
N TYR A 27 -11.18 -7.95 14.00
CA TYR A 27 -11.83 -7.28 12.88
C TYR A 27 -11.97 -5.78 13.16
N VAL A 28 -11.43 -4.95 12.28
CA VAL A 28 -11.66 -3.50 12.30
C VAL A 28 -12.97 -3.24 11.58
N ASP A 29 -13.96 -2.77 12.32
CA ASP A 29 -15.32 -2.62 11.81
C ASP A 29 -15.48 -1.40 10.88
N LYS A 30 -15.78 -1.68 9.63
CA LYS A 30 -16.10 -0.69 8.58
C LYS A 30 -17.56 -0.79 8.11
N THR A 31 -18.39 -1.52 8.82
CA THR A 31 -19.78 -1.77 8.40
C THR A 31 -20.68 -0.54 8.46
N ASN A 32 -20.28 0.49 9.20
CA ASN A 32 -20.96 1.80 9.24
C ASN A 32 -21.00 2.53 7.88
N TYR A 33 -20.20 2.10 6.90
CA TYR A 33 -20.23 2.63 5.53
C TYR A 33 -21.31 2.00 4.65
N ILE A 34 -21.92 0.89 5.06
CA ILE A 34 -22.97 0.21 4.28
C ILE A 34 -24.12 1.16 3.91
N PRO A 35 -24.73 1.92 4.84
CA PRO A 35 -25.83 2.84 4.49
C PRO A 35 -25.41 3.97 3.54
N LEU A 36 -24.13 4.35 3.54
CA LEU A 36 -23.59 5.33 2.60
C LEU A 36 -23.47 4.73 1.20
N LEU A 37 -22.99 3.48 1.09
CA LEU A 37 -22.87 2.76 -0.19
C LEU A 37 -24.23 2.50 -0.83
N GLU A 38 -25.29 2.29 -0.06
CA GLU A 38 -26.66 2.04 -0.54
C GLU A 38 -27.28 3.22 -1.31
N ARG A 39 -26.69 4.41 -1.19
CA ARG A 39 -27.10 5.62 -1.95
C ARG A 39 -26.73 5.55 -3.43
N TYR A 40 -25.87 4.62 -3.82
CA TYR A 40 -25.28 4.52 -5.14
C TYR A 40 -25.69 3.23 -5.85
N LYS A 41 -26.02 3.34 -7.15
CA LYS A 41 -26.41 2.19 -7.97
C LYS A 41 -25.24 1.49 -8.66
N ALA A 42 -24.21 2.25 -9.01
CA ALA A 42 -23.02 1.73 -9.69
C ALA A 42 -21.73 2.31 -9.07
N PRO A 43 -21.51 2.09 -7.74
CA PRO A 43 -20.33 2.62 -7.06
C PRO A 43 -19.06 1.91 -7.48
N VAL A 44 -18.01 2.71 -7.72
CA VAL A 44 -16.65 2.23 -7.99
C VAL A 44 -15.72 2.79 -6.92
N PHE A 45 -15.06 1.92 -6.19
CA PHE A 45 -14.14 2.32 -5.13
C PHE A 45 -12.74 1.74 -5.35
N LEU A 46 -11.77 2.62 -5.52
CA LEU A 46 -10.39 2.26 -5.80
C LEU A 46 -9.50 2.53 -4.59
N ARG A 47 -8.59 1.61 -4.34
CA ARG A 47 -7.47 1.77 -3.42
C ARG A 47 -6.28 0.98 -3.95
N PRO A 48 -5.07 1.37 -3.60
CA PRO A 48 -3.89 0.56 -3.87
C PRO A 48 -4.09 -0.88 -3.39
N ARG A 49 -3.23 -1.77 -3.82
CA ARG A 49 -3.24 -3.15 -3.33
C ARG A 49 -3.11 -3.20 -1.80
N ARG A 50 -3.73 -4.22 -1.17
CA ARG A 50 -3.60 -4.53 0.27
C ARG A 50 -4.30 -3.58 1.24
N PHE A 51 -5.23 -2.77 0.75
CA PHE A 51 -6.09 -1.93 1.61
C PHE A 51 -7.36 -2.64 2.10
N GLY A 52 -7.56 -3.95 1.83
CA GLY A 52 -8.72 -4.70 2.32
C GLY A 52 -9.91 -4.73 1.35
N LYS A 53 -9.74 -4.43 0.06
CA LYS A 53 -10.82 -4.42 -0.96
C LYS A 53 -11.60 -5.73 -1.01
N SER A 54 -10.92 -6.86 -1.13
CA SER A 54 -11.54 -8.18 -1.23
C SER A 54 -12.30 -8.58 0.04
N LEU A 55 -11.83 -8.13 1.21
CA LEU A 55 -12.56 -8.31 2.48
C LEU A 55 -13.85 -7.49 2.50
N LEU A 56 -13.82 -6.24 2.03
CA LEU A 56 -15.03 -5.41 1.88
C LEU A 56 -16.04 -6.09 0.94
N VAL A 57 -15.59 -6.57 -0.22
CA VAL A 57 -16.46 -7.31 -1.17
C VAL A 57 -17.06 -8.56 -0.50
N SER A 58 -16.26 -9.30 0.27
CA SER A 58 -16.74 -10.46 1.01
C SER A 58 -17.78 -10.09 2.07
N MET A 59 -17.54 -9.01 2.82
CA MET A 59 -18.46 -8.51 3.85
C MET A 59 -19.80 -8.07 3.21
N LEU A 60 -19.77 -7.29 2.12
CA LEU A 60 -20.97 -6.88 1.39
C LEU A 60 -21.75 -8.07 0.83
N ALA A 61 -21.05 -9.11 0.33
CA ALA A 61 -21.68 -10.32 -0.17
C ALA A 61 -22.49 -11.01 0.93
N HIS A 62 -21.93 -11.16 2.14
CA HIS A 62 -22.64 -11.78 3.27
C HIS A 62 -23.78 -10.90 3.78
N TYR A 63 -23.64 -9.57 3.70
CA TYR A 63 -24.68 -8.65 4.17
C TYR A 63 -25.93 -8.68 3.30
N TYR A 64 -25.76 -8.70 1.96
CA TYR A 64 -26.87 -8.57 1.02
C TYR A 64 -27.47 -9.90 0.58
N ASP A 65 -26.73 -11.03 0.66
CA ASP A 65 -27.20 -12.33 0.17
C ASP A 65 -28.36 -12.87 1.02
N ARG A 66 -29.52 -13.13 0.40
CA ARG A 66 -30.68 -13.73 1.05
C ARG A 66 -30.37 -15.07 1.73
N ASN A 67 -29.42 -15.82 1.19
CA ASN A 67 -29.01 -17.11 1.74
C ASN A 67 -28.21 -17.01 3.05
N MET A 68 -27.79 -15.79 3.42
CA MET A 68 -27.05 -15.54 4.66
C MET A 68 -27.95 -15.06 5.81
N ALA A 69 -29.27 -14.97 5.62
CA ALA A 69 -30.20 -14.45 6.63
C ALA A 69 -30.13 -15.19 7.96
N THR A 70 -29.95 -16.51 7.97
CA THR A 70 -29.85 -17.32 9.18
C THR A 70 -28.53 -17.12 9.93
N GLN A 71 -27.49 -16.68 9.25
CA GLN A 71 -26.14 -16.43 9.80
C GLN A 71 -25.92 -14.95 10.15
N PHE A 72 -26.90 -14.07 9.89
CA PHE A 72 -26.73 -12.63 10.06
C PHE A 72 -26.25 -12.25 11.46
N LYS A 73 -26.89 -12.80 12.51
CA LYS A 73 -26.53 -12.53 13.90
C LYS A 73 -25.11 -13.01 14.25
N GLU A 74 -24.70 -14.15 13.72
CA GLU A 74 -23.37 -14.71 13.93
C GLU A 74 -22.28 -13.86 13.24
N LEU A 75 -22.52 -13.48 11.98
CA LEU A 75 -21.55 -12.76 11.18
C LEU A 75 -21.45 -11.28 11.56
N PHE A 76 -22.57 -10.62 11.84
CA PHE A 76 -22.62 -9.18 12.07
C PHE A 76 -22.86 -8.78 13.53
N GLY A 77 -23.12 -9.72 14.44
CA GLY A 77 -23.28 -9.43 15.87
C GLY A 77 -22.07 -8.71 16.45
N GLY A 78 -22.30 -7.57 17.16
CA GLY A 78 -21.25 -6.72 17.72
C GLY A 78 -20.53 -5.85 16.68
N THR A 79 -21.03 -5.75 15.44
CA THR A 79 -20.61 -4.72 14.48
C THR A 79 -21.64 -3.61 14.44
N TRP A 80 -21.23 -2.42 13.94
CA TRP A 80 -22.13 -1.28 13.84
C TRP A 80 -23.41 -1.62 13.04
N ILE A 81 -23.28 -2.29 11.90
CA ILE A 81 -24.42 -2.65 11.04
C ILE A 81 -25.26 -3.77 11.64
N GLY A 82 -24.67 -4.62 12.49
CA GLY A 82 -25.41 -5.64 13.20
C GLY A 82 -26.36 -5.07 14.24
N GLU A 83 -26.00 -3.92 14.82
CA GLU A 83 -26.83 -3.15 15.75
C GLU A 83 -27.78 -2.17 15.04
N HIS A 84 -27.43 -1.73 13.82
CA HIS A 84 -28.18 -0.75 13.02
C HIS A 84 -28.43 -1.28 11.60
N PRO A 85 -29.09 -2.45 11.43
CA PRO A 85 -29.28 -3.03 10.10
C PRO A 85 -30.17 -2.15 9.23
N THR A 86 -29.81 -2.02 7.95
CA THR A 86 -30.67 -1.35 6.97
C THR A 86 -31.81 -2.26 6.52
N ASN A 87 -32.80 -1.69 5.86
CA ASN A 87 -33.86 -2.48 5.25
C ASN A 87 -33.40 -3.35 4.08
N GLU A 88 -32.14 -3.21 3.64
CA GLU A 88 -31.60 -3.89 2.46
C GLU A 88 -30.87 -5.21 2.78
N HIS A 89 -30.62 -5.53 4.05
CA HIS A 89 -29.87 -6.73 4.44
C HIS A 89 -30.62 -8.02 4.05
N ASN A 90 -29.86 -8.99 3.55
CA ASN A 90 -30.33 -10.33 3.19
C ASN A 90 -31.56 -10.37 2.24
N LYS A 91 -31.63 -9.45 1.28
CA LYS A 91 -32.77 -9.32 0.35
C LYS A 91 -32.47 -9.70 -1.09
N TYR A 92 -31.20 -9.86 -1.45
CA TYR A 92 -30.77 -9.91 -2.83
C TYR A 92 -30.25 -11.28 -3.27
N LEU A 93 -30.24 -11.49 -4.57
CA LEU A 93 -29.51 -12.55 -5.24
C LEU A 93 -28.09 -12.02 -5.51
N VAL A 94 -27.11 -12.43 -4.71
CA VAL A 94 -25.75 -11.89 -4.80
C VAL A 94 -24.90 -12.69 -5.79
N VAL A 95 -24.31 -11.98 -6.76
CA VAL A 95 -23.29 -12.52 -7.67
C VAL A 95 -21.97 -11.82 -7.40
N ARG A 96 -20.93 -12.60 -7.11
CA ARG A 96 -19.58 -12.11 -6.94
C ARG A 96 -18.69 -12.55 -8.09
N TYR A 97 -18.10 -11.59 -8.79
CA TYR A 97 -17.06 -11.79 -9.79
C TYR A 97 -15.70 -11.38 -9.24
N ASP A 98 -14.68 -12.14 -9.61
CA ASP A 98 -13.27 -11.82 -9.32
C ASP A 98 -12.49 -11.85 -10.63
N PHE A 99 -12.21 -10.66 -11.16
CA PHE A 99 -11.54 -10.55 -12.46
C PHE A 99 -10.03 -10.86 -12.39
N SER A 100 -9.46 -11.01 -11.18
CA SER A 100 -8.07 -11.45 -11.03
C SER A 100 -7.83 -12.87 -11.54
N THR A 101 -8.88 -13.68 -11.57
CA THR A 101 -8.85 -15.07 -12.03
C THR A 101 -8.91 -15.21 -13.56
N THR A 102 -9.11 -14.10 -14.29
CA THR A 102 -9.11 -14.09 -15.76
C THR A 102 -7.68 -14.07 -16.29
N SER A 103 -7.25 -15.18 -16.88
CA SER A 103 -5.91 -15.27 -17.46
C SER A 103 -5.77 -14.48 -18.74
N VAL A 104 -4.67 -13.71 -18.87
CA VAL A 104 -4.34 -12.99 -20.11
C VAL A 104 -3.69 -13.92 -21.11
N ALA A 105 -3.92 -13.67 -22.41
CA ALA A 105 -3.39 -14.44 -23.52
C ALA A 105 -2.80 -13.53 -24.59
N SER A 106 -2.34 -14.12 -25.71
CA SER A 106 -1.76 -13.36 -26.83
C SER A 106 -2.78 -12.89 -27.85
N LYS A 107 -4.02 -13.41 -27.78
CA LYS A 107 -5.12 -13.06 -28.70
C LYS A 107 -6.35 -12.67 -27.90
N LYS A 108 -7.15 -11.75 -28.45
CA LYS A 108 -8.40 -11.26 -27.86
C LYS A 108 -9.40 -12.41 -27.62
N GLU A 109 -9.55 -13.30 -28.59
CA GLU A 109 -10.48 -14.43 -28.54
C GLU A 109 -10.15 -15.41 -27.40
N ASP A 110 -8.87 -15.63 -27.13
CA ASP A 110 -8.44 -16.48 -26.02
C ASP A 110 -8.69 -15.80 -24.66
N ILE A 111 -8.52 -14.46 -24.57
CA ILE A 111 -8.86 -13.69 -23.36
C ILE A 111 -10.37 -13.73 -23.12
N GLU A 112 -11.19 -13.54 -24.16
CA GLU A 112 -12.64 -13.65 -24.07
C GLU A 112 -13.07 -15.05 -23.61
N LYS A 113 -12.47 -16.10 -24.17
CA LYS A 113 -12.73 -17.49 -23.74
C LYS A 113 -12.38 -17.69 -22.26
N ASN A 114 -11.22 -17.19 -21.82
CA ASN A 114 -10.81 -17.27 -20.41
C ASN A 114 -11.77 -16.47 -19.52
N PHE A 115 -12.16 -15.27 -19.92
CA PHE A 115 -13.14 -14.45 -19.20
C PHE A 115 -14.45 -15.19 -19.02
N ASN A 116 -15.01 -15.75 -20.10
CA ASN A 116 -16.27 -16.48 -20.04
C ASN A 116 -16.15 -17.77 -19.20
N ALA A 117 -15.04 -18.52 -19.31
CA ALA A 117 -14.83 -19.73 -18.53
C ALA A 117 -14.91 -19.47 -17.02
N VAL A 118 -14.39 -18.33 -16.57
CA VAL A 118 -14.41 -17.97 -15.15
C VAL A 118 -15.75 -17.33 -14.76
N ASN A 119 -16.27 -16.38 -15.55
CA ASN A 119 -17.39 -15.53 -15.14
C ASN A 119 -18.78 -16.13 -15.42
N CYS A 120 -18.88 -17.26 -16.14
CA CYS A 120 -20.12 -18.05 -16.19
C CYS A 120 -20.37 -18.83 -14.90
N SER A 121 -19.32 -19.25 -14.18
CA SER A 121 -19.43 -20.06 -12.95
C SER A 121 -20.24 -19.40 -11.83
N PRO A 122 -20.03 -18.10 -11.50
CA PRO A 122 -20.85 -17.41 -10.49
C PRO A 122 -22.35 -17.42 -10.79
N LEU A 123 -22.74 -17.31 -12.06
CA LEU A 123 -24.16 -17.35 -12.46
C LEU A 123 -24.77 -18.75 -12.30
N ARG A 124 -24.03 -19.80 -12.67
CA ARG A 124 -24.45 -21.18 -12.42
C ARG A 124 -24.61 -21.43 -10.91
N THR A 125 -23.63 -21.01 -10.12
CA THR A 125 -23.65 -21.13 -8.66
C THR A 125 -24.85 -20.37 -8.06
N LEU A 126 -25.17 -19.16 -8.56
CA LEU A 126 -26.32 -18.40 -8.12
C LEU A 126 -27.62 -19.20 -8.32
N VAL A 127 -27.83 -19.74 -9.53
CA VAL A 127 -29.02 -20.53 -9.86
C VAL A 127 -29.12 -21.77 -8.98
N GLU A 128 -28.02 -22.50 -8.81
CA GLU A 128 -28.01 -23.70 -7.97
C GLU A 128 -28.31 -23.40 -6.48
N ARG A 129 -27.76 -22.33 -5.94
CA ARG A 129 -27.99 -21.93 -4.55
C ARG A 129 -29.40 -21.40 -4.29
N ASN A 130 -30.11 -21.00 -5.33
CA ASN A 130 -31.45 -20.44 -5.25
C ASN A 130 -32.47 -21.26 -6.06
N ARG A 131 -32.33 -22.58 -6.06
CA ARG A 131 -33.24 -23.50 -6.76
C ARG A 131 -34.70 -23.35 -6.30
N ASP A 132 -34.91 -22.92 -5.06
CA ASP A 132 -36.23 -22.58 -4.51
C ASP A 132 -36.94 -21.47 -5.31
N LEU A 133 -36.19 -20.55 -5.92
CA LEU A 133 -36.69 -19.46 -6.77
C LEU A 133 -36.59 -19.76 -8.25
N PHE A 134 -35.53 -20.41 -8.70
CA PHE A 134 -35.27 -20.67 -10.11
C PHE A 134 -35.89 -21.97 -10.62
N GLY A 135 -36.35 -22.87 -9.76
CA GLY A 135 -36.98 -24.12 -10.18
C GLY A 135 -36.12 -24.90 -11.19
N ASP A 136 -36.75 -25.23 -12.34
CA ASP A 136 -36.09 -25.98 -13.41
C ASP A 136 -35.40 -25.09 -14.46
N PHE A 137 -35.12 -23.83 -14.12
CA PHE A 137 -34.35 -22.92 -14.99
C PHE A 137 -33.07 -23.57 -15.51
N ARG A 138 -32.84 -23.44 -16.82
CA ARG A 138 -31.65 -23.86 -17.52
C ARG A 138 -31.20 -22.73 -18.45
N PHE A 139 -29.89 -22.49 -18.52
CA PHE A 139 -29.36 -21.54 -19.49
C PHE A 139 -29.60 -22.05 -20.94
N ARG A 140 -30.09 -21.18 -21.81
CA ARG A 140 -30.24 -21.45 -23.24
C ARG A 140 -28.87 -21.38 -23.94
N GLU A 141 -28.09 -20.33 -23.58
CA GLU A 141 -26.73 -20.14 -24.05
C GLU A 141 -25.74 -20.31 -22.89
N ASP A 142 -24.98 -21.38 -22.91
CA ASP A 142 -23.95 -21.67 -21.95
C ASP A 142 -22.57 -21.33 -22.53
N GLY A 143 -21.70 -20.75 -21.71
CA GLY A 143 -20.33 -20.39 -22.08
C GLY A 143 -20.13 -18.94 -22.51
N ASN A 144 -21.16 -18.07 -22.44
CA ASN A 144 -21.04 -16.63 -22.62
C ASN A 144 -21.61 -15.89 -21.40
N ALA A 145 -20.74 -15.26 -20.62
CA ALA A 145 -21.14 -14.61 -19.36
C ALA A 145 -22.16 -13.48 -19.55
N SER A 146 -22.06 -12.71 -20.63
CA SER A 146 -23.01 -11.63 -20.93
C SER A 146 -24.40 -12.17 -21.24
N ASN A 147 -24.50 -13.19 -22.09
CA ASN A 147 -25.79 -13.79 -22.48
C ASN A 147 -26.43 -14.50 -21.28
N MET A 148 -25.64 -15.24 -20.48
CA MET A 148 -26.15 -15.88 -19.27
C MET A 148 -26.67 -14.86 -18.25
N LEU A 149 -26.02 -13.68 -18.11
CA LEU A 149 -26.51 -12.60 -17.26
C LEU A 149 -27.83 -12.02 -17.77
N VAL A 150 -27.98 -11.84 -19.10
CA VAL A 150 -29.26 -11.43 -19.71
C VAL A 150 -30.36 -12.43 -19.38
N GLU A 151 -30.13 -13.73 -19.55
CA GLU A 151 -31.11 -14.77 -19.25
C GLU A 151 -31.57 -14.78 -17.79
N VAL A 152 -30.64 -14.57 -16.87
CA VAL A 152 -30.95 -14.45 -15.44
C VAL A 152 -31.77 -13.20 -15.17
N CYS A 153 -31.45 -12.05 -15.77
CA CYS A 153 -32.23 -10.81 -15.62
C CYS A 153 -33.66 -10.97 -16.22
N GLU A 154 -33.82 -11.59 -17.41
CA GLU A 154 -35.11 -11.90 -18.01
C GLU A 154 -35.97 -12.81 -17.10
N PHE A 155 -35.35 -13.83 -16.51
CA PHE A 155 -36.04 -14.74 -15.60
C PHE A 155 -36.48 -14.03 -14.30
N ILE A 156 -35.61 -13.22 -13.70
CA ILE A 156 -35.93 -12.37 -12.55
C ILE A 156 -37.12 -11.48 -12.83
N SER A 157 -37.11 -10.77 -13.99
CA SER A 157 -38.16 -9.87 -14.37
C SER A 157 -39.50 -10.60 -14.58
N SER A 158 -39.48 -11.71 -15.33
CA SER A 158 -40.69 -12.47 -15.66
C SER A 158 -41.35 -13.18 -14.48
N HIS A 159 -40.58 -13.51 -13.43
CA HIS A 159 -41.06 -14.20 -12.22
C HIS A 159 -41.12 -13.29 -10.98
N ASN A 160 -40.85 -11.98 -11.16
CA ASN A 160 -40.83 -10.99 -10.07
C ASN A 160 -39.98 -11.44 -8.88
N LEU A 161 -38.78 -11.96 -9.15
CA LEU A 161 -37.84 -12.42 -8.16
C LEU A 161 -37.06 -11.26 -7.51
N PRO A 162 -36.40 -11.47 -6.36
CA PRO A 162 -35.46 -10.50 -5.82
C PRO A 162 -34.38 -10.13 -6.83
N PRO A 163 -34.03 -8.83 -6.98
CA PRO A 163 -33.03 -8.40 -7.95
C PRO A 163 -31.62 -8.87 -7.58
N LEU A 164 -30.73 -8.82 -8.56
CA LEU A 164 -29.31 -9.09 -8.38
C LEU A 164 -28.63 -7.95 -7.60
N TYR A 165 -27.68 -8.31 -6.76
CA TYR A 165 -26.64 -7.44 -6.23
C TYR A 165 -25.29 -7.94 -6.76
N ILE A 166 -24.66 -7.17 -7.65
CA ILE A 166 -23.42 -7.58 -8.32
C ILE A 166 -22.23 -6.96 -7.58
N LEU A 167 -21.24 -7.79 -7.30
CA LEU A 167 -19.98 -7.41 -6.70
C LEU A 167 -18.84 -7.82 -7.63
N ILE A 168 -18.03 -6.86 -8.09
CA ILE A 168 -16.88 -7.13 -8.96
C ILE A 168 -15.60 -6.74 -8.21
N ASP A 169 -14.82 -7.73 -7.84
CA ASP A 169 -13.50 -7.55 -7.25
C ASP A 169 -12.43 -7.50 -8.34
N GLU A 170 -11.44 -6.63 -8.16
CA GLU A 170 -10.29 -6.44 -9.07
C GLU A 170 -10.69 -6.28 -10.55
N TYR A 171 -11.72 -5.43 -10.82
CA TYR A 171 -12.31 -5.24 -12.14
C TYR A 171 -11.29 -4.89 -13.23
N ASP A 172 -10.16 -4.34 -12.87
CA ASP A 172 -9.10 -3.85 -13.74
C ASP A 172 -7.87 -4.79 -13.81
N ASN A 173 -7.88 -5.93 -13.10
CA ASN A 173 -6.68 -6.74 -12.93
C ASN A 173 -6.13 -7.28 -14.25
N PHE A 174 -6.93 -8.03 -15.05
CA PHE A 174 -6.42 -8.64 -16.28
C PHE A 174 -6.09 -7.60 -17.36
N THR A 175 -6.81 -6.48 -17.40
CA THR A 175 -6.49 -5.37 -18.31
C THR A 175 -5.19 -4.67 -17.89
N ASN A 176 -4.96 -4.50 -16.59
CA ASN A 176 -3.71 -3.99 -16.04
C ASN A 176 -2.53 -4.91 -16.35
N GLN A 177 -2.72 -6.24 -16.30
CA GLN A 177 -1.68 -7.18 -16.68
C GLN A 177 -1.25 -7.00 -18.15
N LEU A 178 -2.17 -6.71 -19.07
CA LEU A 178 -1.84 -6.41 -20.47
C LEU A 178 -0.97 -5.16 -20.59
N LEU A 179 -1.29 -4.10 -19.84
CA LEU A 179 -0.50 -2.87 -19.84
C LEU A 179 0.90 -3.09 -19.29
N VAL A 180 1.05 -3.85 -18.20
CA VAL A 180 2.37 -4.14 -17.60
C VAL A 180 3.27 -4.90 -18.56
N VAL A 181 2.74 -5.84 -19.36
CA VAL A 181 3.52 -6.67 -20.29
C VAL A 181 3.58 -6.11 -21.71
N PHE A 182 3.35 -4.82 -21.90
CA PHE A 182 3.44 -4.12 -23.19
C PHE A 182 2.49 -4.63 -24.28
N LYS A 183 1.32 -5.16 -23.90
CA LYS A 183 0.26 -5.58 -24.83
C LYS A 183 -0.80 -4.49 -25.03
N ASP A 184 -0.37 -3.29 -25.35
CA ASP A 184 -1.19 -2.09 -25.43
C ASP A 184 -2.29 -2.16 -26.51
N SER A 185 -2.05 -2.86 -27.63
CA SER A 185 -3.05 -3.08 -28.68
C SER A 185 -4.18 -3.97 -28.19
N LEU A 186 -3.85 -5.08 -27.52
CA LEU A 186 -4.87 -5.96 -26.92
C LEU A 186 -5.69 -5.24 -25.85
N TYR A 187 -5.05 -4.41 -25.02
CA TYR A 187 -5.78 -3.58 -24.07
C TYR A 187 -6.81 -2.68 -24.80
N GLN A 188 -6.40 -2.01 -25.88
CA GLN A 188 -7.31 -1.18 -26.67
C GLN A 188 -8.46 -2.00 -27.27
N ASP A 189 -8.17 -3.17 -27.82
CA ASP A 189 -9.19 -4.07 -28.38
C ASP A 189 -10.23 -4.52 -27.35
N LEU A 190 -9.87 -4.54 -26.06
CA LEU A 190 -10.78 -4.91 -24.97
C LEU A 190 -11.58 -3.73 -24.41
N THR A 191 -11.05 -2.52 -24.47
CA THR A 191 -11.65 -1.34 -23.83
C THR A 191 -12.33 -0.40 -24.82
N THR A 192 -12.03 -0.51 -26.13
CA THR A 192 -12.62 0.32 -27.18
C THR A 192 -13.49 -0.50 -28.15
N GLY A 193 -14.31 0.15 -28.95
CA GLY A 193 -15.18 -0.52 -29.91
C GLY A 193 -16.21 -1.46 -29.28
N GLU A 194 -16.60 -2.50 -30.00
CA GLU A 194 -17.45 -3.58 -29.50
C GLU A 194 -16.56 -4.72 -28.98
N SER A 195 -16.42 -4.80 -27.66
CA SER A 195 -15.66 -5.84 -26.98
C SER A 195 -16.56 -6.63 -26.02
N PHE A 196 -16.14 -7.86 -25.69
CA PHE A 196 -16.89 -8.69 -24.73
C PHE A 196 -16.98 -8.02 -23.36
N LEU A 197 -15.90 -7.35 -22.90
CA LEU A 197 -15.87 -6.65 -21.62
C LEU A 197 -16.88 -5.49 -21.61
N ARG A 198 -16.89 -4.70 -22.68
CA ARG A 198 -17.83 -3.60 -22.82
C ARG A 198 -19.28 -4.09 -22.92
N THR A 199 -19.51 -5.20 -23.63
CA THR A 199 -20.83 -5.85 -23.72
C THR A 199 -21.28 -6.31 -22.34
N PHE A 200 -20.41 -6.93 -21.55
CA PHE A 200 -20.73 -7.36 -20.19
C PHE A 200 -21.19 -6.18 -19.31
N PHE A 201 -20.46 -5.05 -19.32
CA PHE A 201 -20.87 -3.86 -18.57
C PHE A 201 -22.12 -3.18 -19.14
N LYS A 202 -22.38 -3.24 -20.46
CA LYS A 202 -23.65 -2.78 -21.05
C LYS A 202 -24.84 -3.57 -20.52
N VAL A 203 -24.72 -4.89 -20.37
CA VAL A 203 -25.78 -5.75 -19.79
C VAL A 203 -26.06 -5.35 -18.34
N ILE A 204 -25.02 -5.15 -17.53
CA ILE A 204 -25.18 -4.68 -16.14
C ILE A 204 -25.91 -3.33 -16.11
N LYS A 205 -25.51 -2.38 -16.97
CA LYS A 205 -26.16 -1.08 -17.07
C LYS A 205 -27.65 -1.18 -17.43
N ALA A 206 -27.99 -2.04 -18.39
CA ALA A 206 -29.36 -2.28 -18.77
C ALA A 206 -30.19 -2.86 -17.61
N GLY A 207 -29.66 -3.89 -16.92
CA GLY A 207 -30.32 -4.50 -15.77
C GLY A 207 -30.53 -3.53 -14.59
N ILE A 208 -29.61 -2.59 -14.35
CA ILE A 208 -29.80 -1.50 -13.37
C ILE A 208 -30.94 -0.57 -13.81
N GLY A 209 -31.01 -0.24 -15.10
CA GLY A 209 -32.07 0.60 -15.65
C GLY A 209 -33.47 -0.05 -15.57
N GLU A 210 -33.54 -1.35 -15.77
CA GLU A 210 -34.75 -2.16 -15.70
C GLU A 210 -35.14 -2.59 -14.28
N GLY A 211 -34.25 -2.44 -13.32
CA GLY A 211 -34.49 -2.82 -11.92
C GLY A 211 -34.25 -4.31 -11.61
N THR A 212 -33.78 -5.11 -12.57
CA THR A 212 -33.37 -6.51 -12.34
C THR A 212 -32.02 -6.64 -11.64
N ILE A 213 -31.22 -5.59 -11.69
CA ILE A 213 -30.00 -5.41 -10.91
C ILE A 213 -30.18 -4.21 -9.99
N ARG A 214 -30.07 -4.41 -8.67
CA ARG A 214 -30.18 -3.35 -7.66
C ARG A 214 -28.97 -2.44 -7.67
N THR A 215 -27.79 -3.06 -7.62
CA THR A 215 -26.49 -2.37 -7.50
C THR A 215 -25.41 -3.21 -8.15
N CYS A 216 -24.42 -2.55 -8.75
CA CYS A 216 -23.15 -3.16 -9.13
C CYS A 216 -22.01 -2.40 -8.46
N PHE A 217 -21.43 -2.97 -7.39
CA PHE A 217 -20.25 -2.43 -6.72
C PHE A 217 -19.00 -3.00 -7.37
N CYS A 218 -18.11 -2.11 -7.82
CA CYS A 218 -16.82 -2.49 -8.41
C CYS A 218 -15.67 -1.99 -7.53
N THR A 219 -14.65 -2.82 -7.37
CA THR A 219 -13.40 -2.40 -6.74
C THR A 219 -12.18 -2.84 -7.55
N GLY A 220 -11.11 -2.04 -7.47
CA GLY A 220 -9.87 -2.23 -8.22
C GLY A 220 -8.77 -1.29 -7.74
N VAL A 221 -7.76 -1.12 -8.56
CA VAL A 221 -6.59 -0.26 -8.30
C VAL A 221 -6.62 0.99 -9.17
N LEU A 222 -6.76 0.84 -10.48
CA LEU A 222 -6.64 1.93 -11.45
C LEU A 222 -8.01 2.32 -12.04
N PRO A 223 -8.30 3.60 -12.24
CA PRO A 223 -9.51 4.04 -12.93
C PRO A 223 -9.47 3.82 -14.44
N VAL A 224 -8.31 3.56 -15.02
CA VAL A 224 -7.99 3.57 -16.45
C VAL A 224 -8.99 2.74 -17.27
N THR A 225 -9.21 1.49 -16.90
CA THR A 225 -10.14 0.60 -17.62
C THR A 225 -11.58 1.09 -17.56
N MET A 226 -12.03 1.59 -16.40
CA MET A 226 -13.40 2.11 -16.26
C MET A 226 -13.60 3.37 -17.09
N ASP A 227 -12.60 4.24 -17.15
CA ASP A 227 -12.66 5.47 -17.93
C ASP A 227 -12.55 5.22 -19.44
N ASP A 228 -11.84 4.18 -19.87
CA ASP A 228 -11.81 3.76 -21.29
C ASP A 228 -13.10 3.04 -21.71
N LEU A 229 -13.81 2.37 -20.79
CA LEU A 229 -15.12 1.74 -21.03
C LEU A 229 -16.30 2.74 -21.09
N THR A 230 -16.09 4.03 -20.88
CA THR A 230 -17.09 5.07 -20.59
C THR A 230 -18.41 5.02 -21.36
N SER A 231 -18.40 4.70 -22.65
CA SER A 231 -19.65 4.63 -23.41
C SER A 231 -20.49 3.36 -23.10
N GLY A 232 -19.85 2.33 -22.59
CA GLY A 232 -20.51 1.07 -22.16
C GLY A 232 -21.08 1.13 -20.75
N TYR A 233 -20.43 1.90 -19.84
CA TYR A 233 -20.78 1.94 -18.40
C TYR A 233 -20.75 3.35 -17.82
N ASN A 234 -21.37 4.31 -18.48
CA ASN A 234 -21.39 5.73 -18.08
C ASN A 234 -22.21 6.03 -16.81
N ILE A 235 -22.75 5.02 -16.14
CA ILE A 235 -23.47 5.12 -14.87
C ILE A 235 -22.53 4.94 -13.65
N ALA A 236 -21.27 4.57 -13.88
CA ALA A 236 -20.30 4.38 -12.81
C ALA A 236 -20.06 5.67 -12.03
N GLU A 237 -20.12 5.57 -10.70
CA GLU A 237 -19.83 6.66 -9.78
C GLU A 237 -18.58 6.37 -8.98
N MET A 238 -17.51 7.16 -9.26
CA MET A 238 -16.24 7.05 -8.54
C MET A 238 -16.36 7.60 -7.12
N LEU A 239 -16.23 6.73 -6.13
CA LEU A 239 -16.31 7.10 -4.71
C LEU A 239 -14.93 7.38 -4.09
N THR A 240 -13.86 7.03 -4.79
CA THR A 240 -12.46 7.05 -4.31
C THR A 240 -12.04 8.38 -3.69
N LEU A 241 -12.44 9.50 -4.30
CA LEU A 241 -12.08 10.86 -3.87
C LEU A 241 -13.23 11.59 -3.16
N LYS A 242 -14.31 10.88 -2.76
CA LYS A 242 -15.39 11.48 -1.98
C LYS A 242 -15.01 11.47 -0.49
N PRO A 243 -15.13 12.62 0.23
CA PRO A 243 -14.70 12.73 1.63
C PRO A 243 -15.33 11.71 2.57
N GLU A 244 -16.60 11.39 2.37
CA GLU A 244 -17.35 10.43 3.18
C GLU A 244 -16.83 8.99 3.09
N PHE A 245 -16.01 8.65 2.08
CA PHE A 245 -15.44 7.32 1.89
C PHE A 245 -13.93 7.25 2.12
N THR A 246 -13.31 8.32 2.61
CA THR A 246 -11.86 8.38 2.82
C THR A 246 -11.37 7.22 3.69
N ASN A 247 -12.07 6.94 4.79
CA ASN A 247 -11.69 5.93 5.79
C ASN A 247 -12.40 4.58 5.59
N LEU A 248 -13.06 4.34 4.45
CA LEU A 248 -13.74 3.07 4.15
C LEU A 248 -12.78 1.89 4.16
N LEU A 249 -11.57 2.07 3.63
CA LEU A 249 -10.49 1.07 3.63
C LEU A 249 -9.18 1.68 4.13
N GLY A 250 -8.30 0.82 4.64
CA GLY A 250 -7.15 1.22 5.44
C GLY A 250 -7.53 1.34 6.91
N PHE A 251 -6.55 1.56 7.79
CA PHE A 251 -6.80 1.81 9.21
C PHE A 251 -6.47 3.25 9.56
N THR A 252 -7.35 3.90 10.31
CA THR A 252 -7.08 5.20 10.94
C THR A 252 -6.09 5.04 12.09
N HIS A 253 -5.54 6.14 12.60
CA HIS A 253 -4.65 6.11 13.77
C HIS A 253 -5.34 5.49 14.99
N GLU A 254 -6.62 5.82 15.21
CA GLU A 254 -7.38 5.25 16.32
C GLU A 254 -7.55 3.74 16.18
N GLU A 255 -7.97 3.25 15.01
CA GLU A 255 -8.16 1.82 14.73
C GLU A 255 -6.84 1.05 14.84
N ALA A 256 -5.75 1.59 14.29
CA ALA A 256 -4.42 0.99 14.37
C ALA A 256 -3.90 0.94 15.82
N ALA A 257 -4.11 2.01 16.61
CA ALA A 257 -3.73 2.04 18.02
C ALA A 257 -4.54 1.04 18.86
N GLN A 258 -5.82 0.90 18.61
CA GLN A 258 -6.68 -0.11 19.26
C GLN A 258 -6.21 -1.52 18.88
N TYR A 259 -5.88 -1.75 17.62
CA TYR A 259 -5.38 -3.04 17.15
C TYR A 259 -4.03 -3.39 17.79
N LEU A 260 -3.09 -2.44 17.81
CA LEU A 260 -1.79 -2.63 18.48
C LEU A 260 -1.98 -2.95 19.97
N LYS A 261 -2.83 -2.21 20.69
CA LYS A 261 -3.15 -2.47 22.10
C LYS A 261 -3.71 -3.88 22.32
N TYR A 262 -4.63 -4.32 21.44
CA TYR A 262 -5.17 -5.68 21.49
C TYR A 262 -4.05 -6.72 21.36
N VAL A 263 -3.15 -6.56 20.38
CA VAL A 263 -2.05 -7.51 20.13
C VAL A 263 -1.05 -7.51 21.30
N ILE A 264 -0.68 -6.33 21.82
CA ILE A 264 0.19 -6.18 22.99
C ILE A 264 -0.42 -6.90 24.21
N ASN A 265 -1.69 -6.66 24.50
CA ASN A 265 -2.37 -7.27 25.66
C ASN A 265 -2.45 -8.79 25.56
N LYS A 266 -2.58 -9.32 24.34
CA LYS A 266 -2.75 -10.75 24.11
C LYS A 266 -1.44 -11.53 24.06
N TYR A 267 -0.40 -10.97 23.44
CA TYR A 267 0.84 -11.68 23.14
C TYR A 267 2.03 -11.20 23.95
N GLY A 268 1.89 -10.10 24.68
CA GLY A 268 2.94 -9.46 25.48
C GLY A 268 3.89 -8.63 24.62
N PRO A 269 4.41 -7.51 25.14
CA PRO A 269 5.40 -6.71 24.45
C PRO A 269 6.80 -6.95 25.02
N GLN A 270 7.82 -6.85 24.15
CA GLN A 270 9.22 -6.66 24.53
C GLN A 270 9.63 -5.17 24.49
N ALA A 271 8.78 -4.30 23.94
CA ALA A 271 8.94 -2.86 23.84
C ALA A 271 7.68 -2.14 24.38
N SER A 272 7.81 -0.86 24.76
CA SER A 272 6.68 -0.04 25.18
C SER A 272 5.69 0.21 24.02
N PHE A 273 4.46 0.61 24.35
CA PHE A 273 3.47 1.00 23.33
C PHE A 273 4.00 2.16 22.47
N GLU A 274 4.63 3.14 23.09
CA GLU A 274 5.17 4.35 22.44
C GLU A 274 6.27 4.01 21.43
N GLU A 275 7.17 3.10 21.77
CA GLU A 275 8.21 2.62 20.86
C GLU A 275 7.63 1.87 19.67
N LEU A 276 6.68 0.96 19.92
CA LEU A 276 6.00 0.20 18.87
C LEU A 276 5.12 1.12 18.00
N TRP A 277 4.45 2.10 18.62
CA TRP A 277 3.63 3.05 17.89
C TRP A 277 4.48 3.91 16.95
N THR A 278 5.58 4.45 17.44
CA THR A 278 6.55 5.21 16.61
C THR A 278 7.08 4.36 15.46
N LEU A 279 7.41 3.09 15.74
CA LEU A 279 7.88 2.16 14.73
C LEU A 279 6.86 1.94 13.60
N ILE A 280 5.59 1.66 13.94
CA ILE A 280 4.56 1.40 12.92
C ILE A 280 4.14 2.67 12.18
N LEU A 281 4.13 3.84 12.83
CA LEU A 281 3.91 5.12 12.16
C LEU A 281 4.96 5.35 11.06
N ASN A 282 6.23 5.20 11.38
CA ASN A 282 7.31 5.43 10.43
C ASN A 282 7.28 4.47 9.24
N ASN A 283 6.92 3.21 9.48
CA ASN A 283 7.04 2.17 8.46
C ASN A 283 5.77 1.98 7.61
N TYR A 284 4.56 2.24 8.14
CA TYR A 284 3.33 1.77 7.51
C TYR A 284 2.23 2.82 7.35
N ASP A 285 2.36 3.96 8.03
CA ASP A 285 1.41 5.08 7.95
C ASP A 285 1.62 5.95 6.70
N GLY A 286 0.92 7.05 6.61
CA GLY A 286 1.19 8.16 5.70
C GLY A 286 0.41 8.14 4.39
N TYR A 287 -0.59 7.26 4.21
CA TYR A 287 -1.42 7.27 3.01
C TYR A 287 -2.56 8.29 3.12
N HIS A 288 -2.44 9.42 2.44
CA HIS A 288 -3.49 10.43 2.32
C HIS A 288 -4.23 10.28 0.98
N PHE A 289 -5.54 10.05 1.03
CA PHE A 289 -6.38 9.92 -0.17
C PHE A 289 -7.12 11.21 -0.51
N LEU A 290 -7.14 12.17 0.40
CA LEU A 290 -7.57 13.55 0.16
C LEU A 290 -6.58 14.51 0.80
N PRO A 291 -6.37 15.71 0.21
CA PRO A 291 -5.60 16.76 0.87
C PRO A 291 -6.22 17.10 2.22
N ASN A 292 -5.40 17.23 3.25
CA ASN A 292 -5.80 17.55 4.63
C ASN A 292 -6.66 16.49 5.35
N ALA A 293 -6.85 15.29 4.78
CA ALA A 293 -7.42 14.17 5.52
C ALA A 293 -6.37 13.55 6.44
N GLU A 294 -6.81 12.85 7.49
CA GLU A 294 -5.91 12.02 8.29
C GLU A 294 -5.21 10.97 7.42
N PRO A 295 -3.93 10.68 7.69
CA PRO A 295 -3.25 9.58 7.04
C PRO A 295 -3.82 8.23 7.48
N LEU A 296 -3.70 7.25 6.61
CA LEU A 296 -4.14 5.89 6.85
C LEU A 296 -2.98 4.93 6.77
N PHE A 297 -3.05 3.89 7.58
CA PHE A 297 -2.21 2.70 7.41
C PHE A 297 -2.73 1.83 6.26
N ASN A 298 -1.80 1.25 5.51
CA ASN A 298 -2.15 0.11 4.67
C ASN A 298 -2.49 -1.09 5.58
N SER A 299 -3.75 -1.51 5.56
CA SER A 299 -4.28 -2.48 6.53
C SER A 299 -3.58 -3.84 6.49
N THR A 300 -3.26 -4.36 5.29
CA THR A 300 -2.61 -5.67 5.17
C THR A 300 -1.15 -5.62 5.61
N ILE A 301 -0.46 -4.50 5.35
CA ILE A 301 0.96 -4.37 5.72
C ILE A 301 1.09 -4.23 7.23
N LEU A 302 0.24 -3.42 7.86
CA LEU A 302 0.20 -3.34 9.33
C LEU A 302 -0.16 -4.70 9.95
N THR A 303 -1.15 -5.41 9.37
CA THR A 303 -1.52 -6.74 9.84
C THR A 303 -0.40 -7.76 9.68
N TYR A 304 0.44 -7.65 8.64
CA TYR A 304 1.66 -8.46 8.48
C TYR A 304 2.61 -8.27 9.66
N PHE A 305 2.91 -7.02 10.01
CA PHE A 305 3.75 -6.70 11.17
C PHE A 305 3.16 -7.27 12.46
N LEU A 306 1.86 -7.02 12.73
CA LEU A 306 1.19 -7.46 13.95
C LEU A 306 1.13 -8.99 14.07
N LYS A 307 0.97 -9.70 12.94
CA LYS A 307 1.04 -11.17 12.92
C LYS A 307 2.44 -11.66 13.31
N ASN A 308 3.48 -11.16 12.65
CA ASN A 308 4.85 -11.56 12.94
C ASN A 308 5.26 -11.21 14.38
N PHE A 309 4.85 -10.04 14.87
CA PHE A 309 5.02 -9.63 16.26
C PHE A 309 4.36 -10.63 17.24
N ALA A 310 3.14 -11.07 16.94
CA ALA A 310 2.45 -12.08 17.75
C ALA A 310 3.16 -13.44 17.71
N GLU A 311 3.62 -13.89 16.53
CA GLU A 311 4.39 -15.14 16.35
C GLU A 311 5.72 -15.11 17.15
N LEU A 312 6.35 -13.95 17.20
CA LEU A 312 7.56 -13.69 17.99
C LEU A 312 7.30 -13.39 19.47
N LYS A 313 6.07 -13.59 19.96
CA LYS A 313 5.67 -13.34 21.36
C LYS A 313 6.02 -11.92 21.83
N GLY A 314 5.65 -10.95 21.04
CA GLY A 314 5.90 -9.54 21.31
C GLY A 314 7.29 -9.04 20.93
N GLY A 315 8.08 -9.85 20.21
CA GLY A 315 9.36 -9.43 19.61
C GLY A 315 9.15 -8.66 18.31
N ILE A 316 10.02 -7.70 18.06
CA ILE A 316 10.01 -6.91 16.81
C ILE A 316 10.51 -7.79 15.66
N PRO A 317 9.74 -7.95 14.56
CA PRO A 317 10.21 -8.71 13.40
C PRO A 317 11.38 -8.01 12.71
N THR A 318 12.34 -8.79 12.23
CA THR A 318 13.48 -8.28 11.45
C THR A 318 13.10 -7.88 10.04
N GLU A 319 12.08 -8.52 9.47
CA GLU A 319 11.54 -8.19 8.16
C GLU A 319 10.32 -7.28 8.30
N MET A 320 10.56 -5.97 8.12
CA MET A 320 9.52 -4.95 8.21
C MET A 320 8.69 -4.83 6.94
N VAL A 321 9.17 -5.38 5.82
CA VAL A 321 8.55 -5.27 4.51
C VAL A 321 8.07 -6.63 4.06
N ASP A 322 6.76 -6.75 3.80
CA ASP A 322 6.19 -7.93 3.14
C ASP A 322 6.81 -8.09 1.74
N GLU A 323 7.41 -9.26 1.45
CA GLU A 323 8.02 -9.57 0.15
C GLU A 323 7.09 -9.29 -1.03
N ASN A 324 5.80 -9.49 -0.85
CA ASN A 324 4.81 -9.19 -1.87
C ASN A 324 4.69 -7.68 -2.21
N LEU A 325 5.13 -6.74 -1.36
CA LEU A 325 5.25 -5.33 -1.73
C LEU A 325 6.34 -5.08 -2.76
N ARG A 326 7.42 -5.84 -2.68
CA ARG A 326 8.54 -5.72 -3.63
C ARG A 326 8.15 -6.11 -5.05
N THR A 327 7.08 -6.88 -5.22
CA THR A 327 6.59 -7.30 -6.56
C THR A 327 5.88 -6.19 -7.34
N ASP A 328 5.47 -5.11 -6.70
CA ASP A 328 4.78 -4.00 -7.36
C ASP A 328 5.71 -3.07 -8.18
N THR A 329 7.02 -3.32 -8.15
CA THR A 329 8.02 -2.59 -8.95
C THR A 329 7.82 -2.74 -10.47
N SER A 330 7.07 -3.75 -10.93
CA SER A 330 6.77 -3.94 -12.35
C SER A 330 6.10 -2.72 -13.00
N TRP A 331 5.23 -2.02 -12.27
CA TRP A 331 4.60 -0.79 -12.75
C TRP A 331 5.57 0.39 -12.81
N ILE A 332 6.43 0.55 -11.80
CA ILE A 332 7.47 1.59 -11.83
C ILE A 332 8.37 1.35 -13.04
N ARG A 333 8.80 0.12 -13.26
CA ARG A 333 9.62 -0.27 -14.41
C ARG A 333 8.90 0.03 -15.73
N ARG A 334 7.61 -0.33 -15.85
CA ARG A 334 6.79 -0.06 -17.04
C ARG A 334 6.70 1.44 -17.35
N LEU A 335 6.41 2.25 -16.33
CA LEU A 335 6.33 3.71 -16.45
C LEU A 335 7.69 4.31 -16.81
N THR A 336 8.77 3.89 -16.16
CA THR A 336 10.13 4.39 -16.40
C THR A 336 10.62 4.09 -17.83
N ILE A 337 10.27 2.93 -18.39
CA ILE A 337 10.63 2.58 -19.79
C ILE A 337 9.79 3.38 -20.79
N THR A 338 8.54 3.69 -20.45
CA THR A 338 7.60 4.33 -21.39
C THR A 338 7.73 5.84 -21.43
N LEU A 339 8.14 6.47 -20.32
CA LEU A 339 8.19 7.92 -20.18
C LEU A 339 9.62 8.43 -20.20
N ASP A 340 9.96 9.30 -21.13
CA ASP A 340 11.32 9.83 -21.32
C ASP A 340 11.86 10.55 -20.07
N ASN A 341 10.99 11.21 -19.29
CA ASN A 341 11.35 11.95 -18.08
C ASN A 341 11.09 11.20 -16.76
N ALA A 342 10.67 9.92 -16.81
CA ALA A 342 10.35 9.17 -15.59
C ALA A 342 11.55 8.99 -14.65
N LYS A 343 12.79 8.90 -15.22
CA LYS A 343 14.02 8.85 -14.42
C LYS A 343 14.24 10.16 -13.66
N GLU A 344 14.01 11.31 -14.31
CA GLU A 344 14.14 12.61 -13.64
C GLU A 344 13.11 12.80 -12.54
N MET A 345 11.89 12.32 -12.74
CA MET A 345 10.85 12.34 -11.71
C MET A 345 11.16 11.40 -10.54
N LEU A 346 11.75 10.23 -10.81
CA LEU A 346 12.25 9.33 -9.77
C LEU A 346 13.38 9.99 -8.97
N ASP A 347 14.32 10.64 -9.65
CA ASP A 347 15.37 11.43 -9.02
C ASP A 347 14.76 12.52 -8.12
N SER A 348 13.79 13.33 -8.63
CA SER A 348 13.12 14.36 -7.83
C SER A 348 12.42 13.78 -6.59
N LEU A 349 11.76 12.64 -6.72
CA LEU A 349 11.08 12.00 -5.60
C LEU A 349 12.06 11.55 -4.49
N LEU A 350 13.26 11.09 -4.87
CA LEU A 350 14.29 10.67 -3.92
C LEU A 350 15.15 11.83 -3.41
N MET A 351 15.37 12.88 -4.25
CA MET A 351 16.19 14.05 -3.89
C MET A 351 15.37 15.11 -3.16
N ASP A 352 14.24 15.53 -3.76
CA ASP A 352 13.40 16.60 -3.24
C ASP A 352 12.33 16.08 -2.27
N GLY A 353 12.05 14.76 -2.31
CA GLY A 353 11.05 14.10 -1.49
C GLY A 353 9.62 14.33 -1.95
N GLU A 354 9.41 15.02 -3.08
CA GLU A 354 8.08 15.40 -3.54
C GLU A 354 7.97 15.55 -5.07
N LEU A 355 6.75 15.38 -5.59
CA LEU A 355 6.38 15.64 -6.98
C LEU A 355 5.20 16.60 -7.03
N TYR A 356 5.18 17.51 -8.02
CA TYR A 356 4.03 18.37 -8.24
C TYR A 356 2.92 17.68 -9.03
N TYR A 357 1.66 17.97 -8.71
CA TYR A 357 0.49 17.49 -9.43
C TYR A 357 -0.61 18.55 -9.51
N SER A 358 -1.60 18.34 -10.37
CA SER A 358 -2.80 19.17 -10.49
C SER A 358 -4.01 18.47 -9.87
N GLN A 359 -4.71 19.14 -8.96
CA GLN A 359 -5.97 18.64 -8.40
C GLN A 359 -7.07 18.45 -9.47
N ALA A 360 -7.10 19.32 -10.46
CA ALA A 360 -8.06 19.20 -11.56
C ALA A 360 -7.83 17.91 -12.35
N ASP A 361 -6.55 17.56 -12.55
CA ASP A 361 -6.17 16.33 -13.26
C ASP A 361 -6.48 15.09 -12.41
N LEU A 362 -6.23 15.11 -11.12
CA LEU A 362 -6.58 14.00 -10.22
C LEU A 362 -8.09 13.69 -10.22
N ARG A 363 -8.93 14.72 -10.36
CA ARG A 363 -10.40 14.59 -10.42
C ARG A 363 -10.94 14.36 -11.83
N SER A 364 -10.10 14.47 -12.86
CA SER A 364 -10.49 14.25 -14.24
C SER A 364 -10.59 12.76 -14.57
N LYS A 365 -11.23 12.44 -15.69
CA LYS A 365 -11.14 11.09 -16.24
C LYS A 365 -9.69 10.72 -16.52
N PHE A 366 -9.32 9.50 -16.14
CA PHE A 366 -7.93 9.04 -16.15
C PHE A 366 -7.77 7.78 -16.99
N ASN A 367 -7.78 7.97 -18.31
CA ASN A 367 -7.67 6.91 -19.30
C ASN A 367 -6.20 6.45 -19.51
N LYS A 368 -5.99 5.42 -20.35
CA LYS A 368 -4.66 4.89 -20.68
C LYS A 368 -3.70 5.95 -21.19
N GLN A 369 -4.16 6.88 -22.05
CA GLN A 369 -3.28 7.91 -22.61
C GLN A 369 -2.71 8.82 -21.51
N LYS A 370 -3.54 9.24 -20.56
CA LYS A 370 -3.11 10.02 -19.41
C LYS A 370 -2.21 9.22 -18.47
N PHE A 371 -2.54 7.95 -18.23
CA PHE A 371 -1.75 7.08 -17.36
C PHE A 371 -0.27 6.97 -17.81
N PHE A 372 -0.02 6.97 -19.11
CA PHE A 372 1.31 6.94 -19.69
C PHE A 372 1.77 8.31 -20.21
N SER A 373 1.33 9.42 -19.62
CA SER A 373 1.77 10.76 -19.96
C SER A 373 2.63 11.34 -18.83
N PRO A 374 3.72 12.06 -19.17
CA PRO A 374 4.63 12.64 -18.18
C PRO A 374 3.93 13.54 -17.16
N GLU A 375 2.96 14.34 -17.59
CA GLU A 375 2.24 15.29 -16.74
C GLU A 375 1.40 14.58 -15.68
N PHE A 376 0.95 13.34 -15.96
CA PHE A 376 0.12 12.54 -15.08
C PHE A 376 0.91 11.50 -14.27
N TYR A 377 2.23 11.43 -14.41
CA TYR A 377 3.07 10.47 -13.72
C TYR A 377 2.86 10.44 -12.19
N PRO A 378 2.79 11.60 -11.49
CA PRO A 378 2.50 11.61 -10.04
C PRO A 378 1.16 10.96 -9.70
N ILE A 379 0.13 11.18 -10.52
CA ILE A 379 -1.22 10.62 -10.35
C ILE A 379 -1.21 9.11 -10.63
N SER A 380 -0.45 8.65 -11.63
CA SER A 380 -0.27 7.23 -11.91
C SER A 380 0.35 6.51 -10.71
N LEU A 381 1.38 7.08 -10.10
CA LEU A 381 2.01 6.57 -8.89
C LEU A 381 1.08 6.60 -7.68
N TYR A 382 0.24 7.63 -7.55
CA TYR A 382 -0.75 7.75 -6.48
C TYR A 382 -1.77 6.59 -6.51
N TYR A 383 -2.37 6.28 -7.65
CA TYR A 383 -3.31 5.16 -7.77
C TYR A 383 -2.64 3.80 -7.51
N LEU A 384 -1.37 3.66 -7.87
CA LEU A 384 -0.58 2.47 -7.56
C LEU A 384 -0.19 2.36 -6.07
N GLY A 385 -0.42 3.42 -5.27
CA GLY A 385 -0.04 3.48 -3.86
C GLY A 385 1.45 3.70 -3.61
N MET A 386 2.14 4.21 -4.62
CA MET A 386 3.57 4.49 -4.57
C MET A 386 3.87 5.90 -4.11
N THR A 387 2.93 6.83 -4.29
CA THR A 387 2.94 8.17 -3.71
C THR A 387 1.64 8.42 -2.96
N THR A 388 1.64 9.46 -2.14
CA THR A 388 0.51 9.94 -1.37
C THR A 388 0.37 11.46 -1.52
N LEU A 389 -0.81 11.99 -1.25
CA LEU A 389 -1.04 13.43 -1.26
C LEU A 389 -0.37 14.07 -0.02
N LYS A 390 0.60 14.96 -0.24
CA LYS A 390 1.20 15.75 0.82
C LYS A 390 0.37 17.01 1.13
N ASP A 391 -0.07 17.67 0.07
CA ASP A 391 -0.94 18.85 0.12
C ASP A 391 -1.74 18.97 -1.20
N ASN A 392 -2.29 20.16 -1.47
CA ASN A 392 -3.08 20.43 -2.67
C ASN A 392 -2.28 20.44 -3.98
N TYR A 393 -0.95 20.43 -3.93
CA TYR A 393 -0.08 20.62 -5.08
C TYR A 393 1.04 19.58 -5.18
N LYS A 394 1.27 18.84 -4.11
CA LYS A 394 2.43 17.95 -3.96
C LYS A 394 2.04 16.55 -3.51
N MET A 395 2.75 15.58 -4.05
CA MET A 395 2.75 14.18 -3.64
C MET A 395 4.13 13.79 -3.12
N ALA A 396 4.20 12.85 -2.18
CA ALA A 396 5.43 12.36 -1.57
C ALA A 396 5.38 10.84 -1.39
N LEU A 397 6.49 10.24 -0.99
CA LEU A 397 6.52 8.84 -0.55
C LEU A 397 5.84 8.73 0.83
N PRO A 398 4.90 7.79 1.02
CA PRO A 398 4.10 7.75 2.25
C PRO A 398 4.92 7.38 3.49
N ASN A 399 5.85 6.44 3.41
CA ASN A 399 6.53 5.87 4.57
C ASN A 399 7.88 5.22 4.22
N LEU A 400 8.59 4.71 5.25
CA LEU A 400 9.90 4.08 5.10
C LEU A 400 9.86 2.83 4.22
N THR A 401 8.82 2.03 4.31
CA THR A 401 8.65 0.84 3.48
C THR A 401 8.64 1.20 1.99
N THR A 402 7.88 2.23 1.63
CA THR A 402 7.82 2.71 0.25
C THR A 402 9.14 3.34 -0.19
N LYS A 403 9.80 4.12 0.71
CA LYS A 403 11.14 4.68 0.45
C LYS A 403 12.16 3.58 0.14
N SER A 404 12.17 2.49 0.91
CA SER A 404 13.05 1.34 0.68
C SER A 404 12.81 0.67 -0.68
N VAL A 405 11.54 0.48 -1.08
CA VAL A 405 11.19 -0.06 -2.40
C VAL A 405 11.70 0.83 -3.54
N TYR A 406 11.51 2.15 -3.41
CA TYR A 406 11.99 3.10 -4.41
C TYR A 406 13.52 3.15 -4.48
N MET A 407 14.20 3.11 -3.33
CA MET A 407 15.67 3.09 -3.28
C MET A 407 16.23 1.81 -3.93
N SER A 408 15.62 0.65 -3.65
CA SER A 408 16.01 -0.61 -4.30
C SER A 408 15.86 -0.54 -5.82
N TYR A 409 14.75 0.07 -6.30
CA TYR A 409 14.52 0.26 -7.74
C TYR A 409 15.51 1.26 -8.36
N TYR A 410 15.81 2.37 -7.66
CA TYR A 410 16.84 3.32 -8.08
C TYR A 410 18.22 2.65 -8.23
N ASN A 411 18.57 1.77 -7.29
CA ASN A 411 19.81 1.00 -7.33
C ASN A 411 19.86 0.09 -8.56
N GLU A 412 18.74 -0.61 -8.85
CA GLU A 412 18.62 -1.45 -10.06
C GLU A 412 18.82 -0.64 -11.34
N LEU A 413 18.12 0.49 -11.48
CA LEU A 413 18.20 1.37 -12.68
C LEU A 413 19.60 1.92 -12.92
N ASN A 414 20.34 2.22 -11.86
CA ASN A 414 21.69 2.76 -11.97
C ASN A 414 22.77 1.68 -11.88
N SER A 415 22.38 0.39 -11.94
CA SER A 415 23.29 -0.76 -11.89
C SER A 415 24.22 -0.72 -10.67
N ILE A 416 23.72 -0.22 -9.54
CA ILE A 416 24.46 -0.20 -8.28
C ILE A 416 24.52 -1.63 -7.75
N SER A 417 25.73 -2.15 -7.64
CA SER A 417 25.98 -3.50 -7.13
C SER A 417 25.76 -3.56 -5.63
N ASP A 418 25.01 -4.54 -5.17
CA ASP A 418 24.80 -4.89 -3.77
C ASP A 418 25.71 -6.03 -3.31
N ASN A 419 26.91 -6.12 -3.88
CA ASN A 419 27.86 -7.16 -3.56
C ASN A 419 28.17 -7.21 -2.06
N ALA A 420 27.59 -8.18 -1.37
CA ALA A 420 27.69 -8.37 0.08
C ALA A 420 29.13 -8.37 0.59
N ARG A 421 30.11 -8.87 -0.20
CA ARG A 421 31.53 -8.87 0.18
C ARG A 421 32.11 -7.47 0.43
N LYS A 422 31.51 -6.45 -0.18
CA LYS A 422 31.94 -5.05 -0.01
C LYS A 422 31.32 -4.39 1.21
N PHE A 423 30.13 -4.80 1.59
CA PHE A 423 29.35 -4.16 2.65
C PHE A 423 29.40 -4.93 3.97
N VAL A 424 29.13 -6.23 3.97
CA VAL A 424 28.97 -7.04 5.19
C VAL A 424 30.11 -6.86 6.19
N PRO A 425 31.41 -6.83 5.84
CA PRO A 425 32.47 -6.68 6.82
C PRO A 425 32.39 -5.40 7.65
N ALA A 426 31.96 -4.28 7.05
CA ALA A 426 31.81 -3.01 7.76
C ALA A 426 30.60 -3.02 8.69
N TYR A 427 29.50 -3.66 8.28
CA TYR A 427 28.28 -3.79 9.08
C TYR A 427 28.47 -4.78 10.24
N GLU A 428 29.20 -5.88 10.05
CA GLU A 428 29.60 -6.81 11.13
C GLU A 428 30.53 -6.12 12.13
N ALA A 429 31.51 -5.32 11.67
CA ALA A 429 32.37 -4.53 12.53
C ALA A 429 31.57 -3.53 13.36
N PHE A 430 30.65 -2.79 12.74
CA PHE A 430 29.74 -1.89 13.45
C PHE A 430 28.86 -2.64 14.47
N ALA A 431 28.30 -3.78 14.10
CA ALA A 431 27.50 -4.59 15.04
C ALA A 431 28.32 -5.05 16.27
N ARG A 432 29.62 -5.30 16.12
CA ARG A 432 30.51 -5.69 17.22
C ARG A 432 31.02 -4.49 18.02
N ASP A 433 31.57 -3.49 17.33
CA ASP A 433 32.39 -2.44 17.93
C ASP A 433 31.57 -1.16 18.23
N ARG A 434 30.39 -1.02 17.62
CA ARG A 434 29.49 0.13 17.75
C ARG A 434 30.11 1.47 17.28
N GLU A 435 31.15 1.43 16.44
CA GLU A 435 31.74 2.64 15.86
C GLU A 435 31.17 2.94 14.50
N LEU A 436 30.57 4.14 14.34
CA LEU A 436 29.84 4.53 13.14
C LEU A 436 30.77 5.00 12.02
N GLU A 437 31.90 5.58 12.33
CA GLU A 437 32.82 6.19 11.38
C GLU A 437 33.31 5.20 10.29
N PRO A 438 33.79 3.99 10.59
CA PRO A 438 34.21 3.03 9.57
C PRO A 438 33.07 2.59 8.67
N LEU A 439 31.87 2.43 9.23
CA LEU A 439 30.67 2.07 8.48
C LEU A 439 30.29 3.18 7.50
N PHE A 440 30.35 4.45 7.94
CA PHE A 440 30.02 5.59 7.10
C PHE A 440 31.04 5.79 5.96
N HIS A 441 32.32 5.60 6.22
CA HIS A 441 33.37 5.61 5.18
C HIS A 441 33.15 4.47 4.16
N ASN A 442 32.74 3.29 4.60
CA ASN A 442 32.40 2.18 3.70
C ASN A 442 31.22 2.56 2.78
N TYR A 443 30.16 3.19 3.31
CA TYR A 443 29.03 3.68 2.53
C TYR A 443 29.48 4.65 1.44
N VAL A 444 30.27 5.67 1.77
CA VAL A 444 30.74 6.66 0.81
C VAL A 444 31.62 6.02 -0.25
N LYS A 445 32.53 5.14 0.12
CA LYS A 445 33.43 4.45 -0.79
C LYS A 445 32.72 3.43 -1.69
N GLU A 446 31.98 2.51 -1.10
CA GLU A 446 31.46 1.33 -1.81
C GLU A 446 30.08 1.56 -2.43
N TYR A 447 29.26 2.47 -1.88
CA TYR A 447 27.95 2.80 -2.45
C TYR A 447 28.03 4.06 -3.31
N LEU A 448 28.36 5.22 -2.72
CA LEU A 448 28.43 6.47 -3.48
C LEU A 448 29.51 6.42 -4.58
N GLY A 449 30.57 5.67 -4.37
CA GLY A 449 31.64 5.47 -5.37
C GLY A 449 31.18 4.78 -6.66
N GLN A 450 30.00 4.13 -6.68
CA GLN A 450 29.42 3.51 -7.88
C GLN A 450 28.57 4.49 -8.70
N LEU A 451 28.21 5.63 -8.13
CA LEU A 451 27.34 6.60 -8.82
C LEU A 451 28.12 7.40 -9.88
N PRO A 452 27.50 7.71 -11.02
CA PRO A 452 28.11 8.56 -12.02
C PRO A 452 28.29 10.00 -11.52
N ALA A 453 29.32 10.70 -12.01
CA ALA A 453 29.66 12.05 -11.54
C ALA A 453 28.48 13.04 -11.61
N GLN A 454 27.62 12.93 -12.62
CA GLN A 454 26.46 13.79 -12.81
C GLN A 454 25.39 13.62 -11.71
N ALA A 455 25.35 12.46 -11.03
CA ALA A 455 24.40 12.24 -9.92
C ALA A 455 24.67 13.20 -8.76
N PHE A 456 25.92 13.54 -8.49
CA PHE A 456 26.32 14.41 -7.38
C PHE A 456 25.92 15.89 -7.58
N ASP A 457 25.63 16.30 -8.80
CA ASP A 457 25.15 17.67 -9.08
C ASP A 457 23.72 17.89 -8.58
N LYS A 458 22.88 16.85 -8.65
CA LYS A 458 21.48 16.88 -8.19
C LYS A 458 21.32 16.39 -6.74
N MET A 459 22.27 15.60 -6.23
CA MET A 459 22.22 14.99 -4.90
C MET A 459 22.13 16.01 -3.79
N ASN A 460 21.46 15.62 -2.71
CA ASN A 460 21.27 16.40 -1.49
C ASN A 460 21.20 15.49 -0.25
N GLU A 461 20.94 16.06 0.91
CA GLU A 461 20.86 15.35 2.19
C GLU A 461 19.75 14.28 2.20
N ASN A 462 18.61 14.53 1.53
CA ASN A 462 17.51 13.57 1.47
C ASN A 462 17.93 12.26 0.77
N PHE A 463 18.67 12.36 -0.33
CA PHE A 463 19.19 11.18 -1.01
C PHE A 463 20.16 10.39 -0.12
N ILE A 464 21.10 11.08 0.53
CA ILE A 464 22.07 10.47 1.44
C ILE A 464 21.34 9.71 2.55
N ARG A 465 20.37 10.36 3.17
CA ARG A 465 19.53 9.82 4.22
C ARG A 465 18.78 8.55 3.78
N CYS A 466 18.12 8.61 2.62
CA CYS A 466 17.35 7.47 2.11
C CYS A 466 18.25 6.30 1.68
N SER A 467 19.36 6.56 1.00
CA SER A 467 20.26 5.51 0.53
C SER A 467 21.08 4.87 1.65
N PHE A 468 21.51 5.65 2.63
CA PHE A 468 22.17 5.11 3.81
C PHE A 468 21.20 4.28 4.68
N PHE A 469 19.98 4.78 4.89
CA PHE A 469 18.92 4.02 5.55
C PHE A 469 18.63 2.68 4.85
N GLU A 470 18.54 2.66 3.53
CA GLU A 470 18.28 1.42 2.79
C GLU A 470 19.34 0.36 3.06
N LEU A 471 20.61 0.74 3.05
CA LEU A 471 21.71 -0.15 3.38
C LEU A 471 21.70 -0.59 4.86
N LEU A 472 21.45 0.33 5.79
CA LEU A 472 21.33 -0.01 7.21
C LEU A 472 20.18 -0.99 7.45
N SER A 473 19.02 -0.76 6.82
CA SER A 473 17.85 -1.63 6.95
C SER A 473 18.10 -3.03 6.38
N ARG A 474 18.92 -3.15 5.36
CA ARG A 474 19.30 -4.41 4.72
C ARG A 474 20.21 -5.27 5.60
N TYR A 475 21.17 -4.65 6.29
CA TYR A 475 22.23 -5.37 7.01
C TYR A 475 22.09 -5.35 8.53
N LEU A 476 21.33 -4.43 9.10
CA LEU A 476 21.20 -4.24 10.55
C LEU A 476 19.77 -4.31 11.07
N SER A 477 18.81 -4.79 10.27
CA SER A 477 17.41 -4.93 10.70
C SER A 477 17.20 -5.92 11.85
N ASN A 478 18.17 -6.79 12.12
CA ASN A 478 18.21 -7.67 13.28
C ASN A 478 18.81 -7.02 14.55
N CYS A 479 19.34 -5.81 14.41
CA CYS A 479 20.02 -5.06 15.48
C CYS A 479 19.24 -3.80 15.87
N TYR A 480 18.74 -3.06 14.87
CA TYR A 480 18.12 -1.75 15.03
C TYR A 480 16.80 -1.63 14.26
N THR A 481 15.93 -0.81 14.80
CA THR A 481 14.84 -0.16 14.08
C THR A 481 15.29 1.23 13.63
N PHE A 482 14.63 1.79 12.62
CA PHE A 482 15.05 3.04 11.99
C PHE A 482 13.89 4.03 11.93
N ALA A 483 14.21 5.32 12.08
CA ALA A 483 13.32 6.43 11.81
C ALA A 483 14.04 7.48 10.96
N ILE A 484 13.42 7.94 9.89
CA ILE A 484 13.89 9.06 9.07
C ILE A 484 13.02 10.27 9.38
N GLU A 485 13.66 11.45 9.46
CA GLU A 485 12.97 12.71 9.71
C GLU A 485 12.08 12.66 10.98
N GLN A 486 12.63 12.06 12.04
CA GLN A 486 11.92 11.93 13.29
C GLN A 486 11.67 13.29 13.93
N ASN A 487 10.39 13.60 14.14
CA ASN A 487 10.01 14.81 14.85
C ASN A 487 10.37 14.70 16.34
N LEU A 488 11.09 15.70 16.84
CA LEU A 488 11.48 15.87 18.23
C LEU A 488 11.08 17.29 18.67
N PRO A 489 10.95 17.57 19.98
CA PRO A 489 10.59 18.91 20.45
C PRO A 489 11.51 20.03 19.94
N SER A 490 12.81 19.77 19.80
CA SER A 490 13.82 20.72 19.32
C SER A 490 13.96 20.79 17.79
N GLY A 491 13.28 19.91 17.04
CA GLY A 491 13.34 19.89 15.57
C GLY A 491 13.12 18.51 14.99
N ARG A 492 13.71 18.25 13.83
CA ARG A 492 13.54 17.01 13.08
C ARG A 492 14.88 16.36 12.79
N ALA A 493 15.15 15.22 13.45
CA ALA A 493 16.39 14.47 13.29
C ALA A 493 16.37 13.67 11.96
N ASP A 494 17.46 13.73 11.20
CA ASP A 494 17.54 13.13 9.88
C ASP A 494 17.41 11.60 9.90
N LEU A 495 18.16 10.93 10.78
CA LEU A 495 18.14 9.48 10.92
C LEU A 495 18.37 9.08 12.37
N VAL A 496 17.49 8.24 12.89
CA VAL A 496 17.60 7.67 14.23
C VAL A 496 17.61 6.14 14.12
N LEU A 497 18.61 5.52 14.76
CA LEU A 497 18.72 4.07 14.94
C LEU A 497 18.39 3.75 16.40
N THR A 498 17.45 2.86 16.64
CA THR A 498 17.06 2.43 17.98
C THR A 498 17.26 0.92 18.11
N GLY A 499 18.04 0.49 19.07
CA GLY A 499 18.35 -0.92 19.29
C GLY A 499 17.11 -1.74 19.62
N ILE A 500 17.00 -2.92 19.00
CA ILE A 500 15.83 -3.79 19.16
C ILE A 500 15.77 -4.36 20.58
N PRO A 501 14.65 -4.24 21.30
CA PRO A 501 14.42 -4.85 22.60
C PRO A 501 14.68 -6.36 22.60
N GLY A 502 15.32 -6.86 23.68
CA GLY A 502 15.67 -8.27 23.81
C GLY A 502 16.97 -8.67 23.09
N THR A 503 17.63 -7.75 22.39
CA THR A 503 18.97 -7.95 21.79
C THR A 503 20.06 -7.28 22.63
N SER A 504 21.33 -7.54 22.29
CA SER A 504 22.46 -6.83 22.90
C SER A 504 22.53 -5.34 22.52
N PHE A 505 21.62 -4.87 21.65
CA PHE A 505 21.49 -3.50 21.18
C PHE A 505 20.42 -2.70 21.91
N HIS A 506 19.64 -3.34 22.76
CA HIS A 506 18.42 -2.82 23.38
C HIS A 506 18.48 -1.36 23.88
N ASN A 507 19.60 -0.97 24.47
CA ASN A 507 19.76 0.38 25.04
C ASN A 507 20.57 1.32 24.13
N ASP A 508 20.93 0.91 22.91
CA ASP A 508 21.75 1.74 22.01
C ASP A 508 20.86 2.60 21.12
N CYS A 509 21.09 3.91 21.12
CA CYS A 509 20.41 4.85 20.24
C CYS A 509 21.43 5.73 19.52
N ARG A 510 21.28 5.87 18.22
CA ARG A 510 22.14 6.69 17.36
C ARG A 510 21.32 7.72 16.64
N ILE A 511 21.71 8.99 16.74
CA ILE A 511 21.11 10.12 16.03
C ILE A 511 22.14 10.63 15.04
N ILE A 512 21.79 10.75 13.78
CA ILE A 512 22.69 11.21 12.73
C ILE A 512 22.03 12.37 11.99
N GLU A 513 22.73 13.48 11.92
CA GLU A 513 22.41 14.63 11.08
C GLU A 513 23.34 14.65 9.88
N PHE A 514 22.83 14.80 8.68
CA PHE A 514 23.62 14.83 7.44
C PHE A 514 23.78 16.25 6.94
N LYS A 515 24.98 16.57 6.44
CA LYS A 515 25.30 17.85 5.77
C LYS A 515 25.97 17.54 4.44
N TYR A 516 25.29 17.86 3.35
CA TYR A 516 25.77 17.54 2.01
C TYR A 516 26.41 18.76 1.32
N PHE A 517 27.64 18.58 0.85
CA PHE A 517 28.40 19.51 0.05
C PHE A 517 28.55 19.00 -1.38
N LYS A 518 28.64 19.89 -2.35
CA LYS A 518 28.93 19.48 -3.73
C LYS A 518 30.34 18.90 -3.83
N SER A 519 30.58 17.97 -4.78
CA SER A 519 31.88 17.30 -4.93
C SER A 519 33.07 18.26 -5.14
N ARG A 520 32.84 19.48 -5.66
CA ARG A 520 33.86 20.54 -5.82
C ARG A 520 34.31 21.11 -4.49
N ASP A 521 33.51 20.99 -3.45
CA ASP A 521 33.73 21.56 -2.13
C ASP A 521 34.37 20.53 -1.16
N ALA A 522 34.89 19.41 -1.70
CA ALA A 522 35.51 18.33 -0.90
C ALA A 522 36.63 18.83 0.02
N GLY A 523 37.44 19.81 -0.43
CA GLY A 523 38.49 20.41 0.39
C GLY A 523 37.97 21.10 1.66
N ILE A 524 36.73 21.59 1.67
CA ILE A 524 36.10 22.16 2.87
C ILE A 524 35.86 21.05 3.88
N VAL A 525 35.28 19.92 3.44
CA VAL A 525 34.98 18.78 4.30
C VAL A 525 36.27 18.14 4.86
N ASP A 526 37.31 18.00 4.02
CA ASP A 526 38.61 17.41 4.44
C ASP A 526 39.33 18.25 5.50
N GLN A 527 39.09 19.56 5.51
CA GLN A 527 39.72 20.48 6.49
C GLN A 527 38.96 20.59 7.81
N LEU A 528 37.76 20.01 7.95
CA LEU A 528 37.03 20.04 9.20
C LEU A 528 37.77 19.23 10.27
N GLU A 529 38.07 19.84 11.40
CA GLU A 529 38.62 19.17 12.58
C GLU A 529 37.55 18.84 13.62
N GLU A 530 36.43 19.60 13.61
CA GLU A 530 35.25 19.43 14.47
C GLU A 530 33.98 19.77 13.73
N ALA A 531 32.82 19.42 14.27
CA ALA A 531 31.53 19.81 13.70
C ALA A 531 31.31 21.33 13.83
N HIS A 532 30.63 21.93 12.87
CA HIS A 532 30.18 23.31 12.99
C HIS A 532 29.31 23.48 14.24
N LEU A 533 29.52 24.59 14.97
CA LEU A 533 28.88 24.82 16.28
C LEU A 533 27.35 24.68 16.22
N GLU A 534 26.71 25.22 15.17
CA GLU A 534 25.25 25.14 14.99
C GLU A 534 24.78 23.69 14.80
N ASP A 535 25.49 22.91 14.00
CA ASP A 535 25.17 21.50 13.72
C ASP A 535 25.37 20.64 14.98
N ALA A 536 26.47 20.89 15.73
CA ALA A 536 26.73 20.22 17.00
C ALA A 536 25.65 20.53 18.04
N GLN A 537 25.23 21.79 18.16
CA GLN A 537 24.15 22.20 19.06
C GLN A 537 22.82 21.54 18.68
N GLN A 538 22.52 21.44 17.39
CA GLN A 538 21.30 20.82 16.86
C GLN A 538 21.23 19.34 17.30
N VAL A 539 22.26 18.54 17.06
CA VAL A 539 22.24 17.11 17.41
C VAL A 539 22.29 16.88 18.93
N LYS A 540 22.92 17.76 19.70
CA LYS A 540 22.88 17.73 21.18
C LYS A 540 21.45 17.97 21.69
N ALA A 541 20.73 18.92 21.11
CA ALA A 541 19.32 19.15 21.44
C ALA A 541 18.45 17.91 21.15
N TYR A 542 18.64 17.27 20.01
CA TYR A 542 17.95 16.01 19.68
C TYR A 542 18.28 14.90 20.67
N ALA A 543 19.55 14.77 21.06
CA ALA A 543 19.96 13.78 22.04
C ALA A 543 19.32 14.03 23.41
N ALA A 544 19.20 15.29 23.82
CA ALA A 544 18.54 15.67 25.08
C ALA A 544 17.04 15.34 25.05
N ASP A 545 16.36 15.61 23.93
CA ASP A 545 14.93 15.25 23.75
C ASP A 545 14.72 13.74 23.85
N MET A 546 15.54 12.97 23.14
CA MET A 546 15.47 11.51 23.16
C MET A 546 15.81 10.96 24.55
N GLN A 547 16.81 11.52 25.26
CA GLN A 547 17.19 11.09 26.62
C GLN A 547 16.05 11.34 27.61
N LYS A 548 15.34 12.45 27.45
CA LYS A 548 14.17 12.78 28.29
C LYS A 548 13.01 11.82 28.03
N ALA A 549 12.75 11.49 26.75
CA ALA A 549 11.68 10.58 26.36
C ALA A 549 12.00 9.12 26.74
N TYR A 550 13.27 8.71 26.61
CA TYR A 550 13.73 7.35 26.80
C TYR A 550 14.98 7.31 27.70
N PRO A 551 14.84 7.47 29.03
CA PRO A 551 15.97 7.61 29.97
C PRO A 551 16.93 6.41 30.02
N HIS A 552 16.48 5.24 29.57
CA HIS A 552 17.27 4.00 29.58
C HIS A 552 18.22 3.86 28.37
N TYR A 553 18.05 4.69 27.31
CA TYR A 553 18.91 4.63 26.15
C TYR A 553 20.27 5.27 26.35
N GLN A 554 21.31 4.64 25.80
CA GLN A 554 22.63 5.20 25.62
C GLN A 554 22.68 5.94 24.28
N ILE A 555 22.44 7.25 24.32
CA ILE A 555 22.30 8.06 23.13
C ILE A 555 23.66 8.57 22.68
N LYS A 556 23.98 8.37 21.39
CA LYS A 556 25.15 8.95 20.73
C LYS A 556 24.66 9.75 19.52
N ALA A 557 25.03 11.01 19.48
CA ALA A 557 24.67 11.92 18.40
C ALA A 557 25.88 12.18 17.49
N TYR A 558 25.59 12.32 16.19
CA TYR A 558 26.61 12.48 15.16
C TYR A 558 26.21 13.53 14.14
N VAL A 559 27.18 14.31 13.66
CA VAL A 559 27.06 15.13 12.46
C VAL A 559 27.93 14.53 11.37
N ALA A 560 27.33 14.21 10.22
CA ALA A 560 28.01 13.56 9.12
C ALA A 560 28.09 14.52 7.90
N TYR A 561 29.29 14.97 7.56
CA TYR A 561 29.59 15.83 6.42
C TYR A 561 30.02 15.00 5.23
N ILE A 562 29.43 15.26 4.06
CA ILE A 562 29.68 14.52 2.82
C ILE A 562 29.86 15.48 1.66
N ALA A 563 30.91 15.31 0.86
CA ALA A 563 31.11 16.05 -0.39
C ALA A 563 31.15 15.07 -1.58
N GLY A 564 29.98 14.76 -2.12
CA GLY A 564 29.85 13.72 -3.13
C GLY A 564 30.41 12.38 -2.69
N ASN A 565 31.26 11.76 -3.53
CA ASN A 565 32.04 10.56 -3.18
C ASN A 565 33.52 10.86 -2.90
N LYS A 566 33.90 12.14 -2.73
CA LYS A 566 35.29 12.58 -2.64
C LYS A 566 35.79 12.78 -1.21
N ALA A 567 34.92 13.27 -0.34
CA ALA A 567 35.27 13.52 1.06
C ALA A 567 34.10 13.22 1.97
N CYS A 568 34.39 12.71 3.15
CA CYS A 568 33.42 12.58 4.23
C CYS A 568 34.10 12.64 5.59
N LYS A 569 33.41 13.25 6.55
CA LYS A 569 33.80 13.24 7.99
C LYS A 569 32.55 13.05 8.84
N ILE A 570 32.72 12.38 9.95
CA ILE A 570 31.68 12.21 10.95
C ILE A 570 32.22 12.58 12.33
N PHE A 571 31.51 13.45 13.03
CA PHE A 571 31.86 13.90 14.36
C PHE A 571 30.83 13.38 15.36
N LYS A 572 31.34 12.81 16.45
CA LYS A 572 30.49 12.36 17.53
C LYS A 572 30.39 13.50 18.56
N GLU A 573 29.17 13.88 18.87
CA GLU A 573 28.86 14.90 19.86
C GLU A 573 28.37 14.25 21.16
N ASN A 574 29.06 14.59 22.27
CA ASN A 574 28.68 14.09 23.58
C ASN A 574 27.56 14.97 24.17
N SER A 575 26.59 14.34 24.84
CA SER A 575 25.47 15.03 25.48
C SER A 575 25.85 15.84 26.74
N ASN A 576 27.12 15.78 27.20
CA ASN A 576 27.56 16.29 28.51
C ASN A 576 28.70 17.34 28.46
N ASP A 577 28.92 18.00 27.31
CA ASP A 577 29.85 19.16 27.26
C ASP A 577 29.14 20.47 26.96
#